data_84307fd939c292c3c591a4485ee566c6
#
_entry.id   84307fd939c292c3c591a4485ee566c6
#
_cell.length_a   1.000
_cell.length_b   1.000
_cell.length_c   1.000
_cell.angle_alpha   90.00
_cell.angle_beta   90.00
_cell.angle_gamma   90.00
#
_symmetry.space_group_name_H-M   'P 1'
#
loop_
_entity.id
_entity.type
_entity.pdbx_description
1 polymer ?
#
loop_
_entity_poly.entity_id
_entity_poly.type
_entity_poly.pdbx_seq_one_letter_code
_entity_poly.pdbx_strand_id
1 'polypeptide(L)'
;MITDASIDRIAAREAASFRAANPKSLTLAQQASTNWFQGVPFHWMLDWPSPAPLVAAHAQGAVLTTVDGRKLDDFCLGDTASMFGHSPKPLADAIAKQAGEGLSYMLPTEKGVELGEMLARMFGLPRWQVTTTASEANRAVIRWCRGITGRKKILIFNGCYHGAVDDVFVDLRPHPSGWESKMRASLIGQVHDILPTTSVIEFNDLEALESTLKRGDIACVLAEPVMTNVGMVRDAPGYLDALRRLCSETGTMLVFDETHTISSGYGGHSNAFGPKPDMMVIGKSIGGGISTAVYGFSDEIAERMAKLNASRPSGHSGIGTTLSANALAIAAMHAMVGKVITHDAYRHMLELARRLVKGIESVIETHRLPWHVVNVGARVEFVCADRPSTNGSEARAAMHPKLEAAIHLYLANRGILLAPFHNMMLLSPATQEGQVDRLVHILDAAVTEFLE
;
A
#
# COMPACT_ATOMS: atom_id res chain seq x y z
N MET A 1 9.98 21.50 23.36
CA MET A 1 9.83 21.19 21.91
C MET A 1 10.97 20.31 21.47
N ILE A 2 10.71 19.32 20.61
CA ILE A 2 11.75 18.48 20.02
C ILE A 2 12.65 19.38 19.15
N THR A 3 13.98 19.27 19.33
CA THR A 3 14.97 20.09 18.64
C THR A 3 15.83 19.24 17.70
N ASP A 4 16.40 19.84 16.66
CA ASP A 4 17.34 19.15 15.79
C ASP A 4 18.54 18.55 16.57
N ALA A 5 19.00 19.23 17.60
CA ALA A 5 20.10 18.75 18.45
C ALA A 5 19.72 17.49 19.23
N SER A 6 18.48 17.41 19.78
CA SER A 6 18.01 16.21 20.46
C SER A 6 17.81 15.06 19.48
N ILE A 7 17.30 15.33 18.27
CA ILE A 7 17.16 14.32 17.20
C ILE A 7 18.54 13.75 16.82
N ASP A 8 19.54 14.62 16.54
CA ASP A 8 20.87 14.17 16.15
C ASP A 8 21.58 13.37 17.24
N ARG A 9 21.48 13.82 18.50
CA ARG A 9 22.02 13.12 19.66
C ARG A 9 21.45 11.70 19.79
N ILE A 10 20.12 11.57 19.71
CA ILE A 10 19.44 10.29 19.84
C ILE A 10 19.73 9.40 18.62
N ALA A 11 19.64 9.92 17.40
CA ALA A 11 19.94 9.15 16.20
C ALA A 11 21.36 8.59 16.19
N ALA A 12 22.37 9.37 16.63
CA ALA A 12 23.75 8.90 16.75
C ALA A 12 23.90 7.77 17.77
N ARG A 13 23.28 7.91 18.97
CA ARG A 13 23.25 6.88 19.99
C ARG A 13 22.58 5.60 19.50
N GLU A 14 21.42 5.72 18.88
CA GLU A 14 20.66 4.58 18.39
C GLU A 14 21.38 3.89 17.22
N ALA A 15 22.08 4.62 16.37
CA ALA A 15 22.93 4.03 15.33
C ALA A 15 24.08 3.20 15.90
N ALA A 16 24.72 3.66 16.98
CA ALA A 16 25.75 2.89 17.68
C ALA A 16 25.16 1.62 18.33
N SER A 17 24.02 1.75 19.00
CA SER A 17 23.29 0.63 19.62
C SER A 17 22.87 -0.40 18.58
N PHE A 18 22.39 0.04 17.42
CA PHE A 18 22.02 -0.84 16.30
C PHE A 18 23.23 -1.69 15.84
N ARG A 19 24.40 -1.05 15.62
CA ARG A 19 25.61 -1.77 15.20
C ARG A 19 26.06 -2.80 16.23
N ALA A 20 25.99 -2.46 17.50
CA ALA A 20 26.36 -3.38 18.59
C ALA A 20 25.39 -4.59 18.68
N ALA A 21 24.11 -4.37 18.44
CA ALA A 21 23.06 -5.39 18.57
C ALA A 21 22.89 -6.30 17.34
N ASN A 22 23.44 -5.92 16.17
CA ASN A 22 23.19 -6.63 14.90
C ASN A 22 24.47 -7.01 14.13
N PRO A 23 25.51 -7.62 14.78
CA PRO A 23 26.80 -7.91 14.13
C PRO A 23 26.69 -8.88 12.95
N LYS A 24 25.77 -9.87 12.99
CA LYS A 24 25.58 -10.81 11.88
C LYS A 24 24.93 -10.12 10.69
N SER A 25 23.92 -9.27 10.91
CA SER A 25 23.30 -8.48 9.85
C SER A 25 24.31 -7.58 9.15
N LEU A 26 25.20 -6.91 9.91
CA LEU A 26 26.30 -6.10 9.36
C LEU A 26 27.26 -6.93 8.49
N THR A 27 27.67 -8.10 8.98
CA THR A 27 28.55 -9.00 8.23
C THR A 27 27.89 -9.48 6.91
N LEU A 28 26.62 -9.87 6.98
CA LEU A 28 25.89 -10.32 5.78
C LEU A 28 25.66 -9.19 4.78
N ALA A 29 25.36 -7.97 5.24
CA ALA A 29 25.24 -6.81 4.35
C ALA A 29 26.56 -6.51 3.63
N GLN A 30 27.70 -6.63 4.31
CA GLN A 30 29.01 -6.49 3.68
C GLN A 30 29.28 -7.60 2.65
N GLN A 31 28.97 -8.84 2.97
CA GLN A 31 29.12 -9.97 2.03
C GLN A 31 28.21 -9.80 0.81
N ALA A 32 26.96 -9.37 1.02
CA ALA A 32 25.98 -9.17 -0.04
C ALA A 32 26.42 -8.11 -1.07
N SER A 33 27.21 -7.11 -0.64
CA SER A 33 27.74 -6.07 -1.53
C SER A 33 28.60 -6.58 -2.68
N THR A 34 29.10 -7.80 -2.60
CA THR A 34 29.92 -8.44 -3.64
C THR A 34 29.09 -8.82 -4.87
N ASN A 35 27.84 -9.24 -4.69
CA ASN A 35 27.03 -9.82 -5.77
C ASN A 35 25.69 -9.09 -6.00
N TRP A 36 25.19 -8.35 -5.01
CA TRP A 36 23.95 -7.60 -5.14
C TRP A 36 24.26 -6.11 -5.36
N PHE A 37 23.52 -5.49 -6.29
CA PHE A 37 23.58 -4.06 -6.48
C PHE A 37 23.29 -3.34 -5.15
N GLN A 38 24.22 -2.50 -4.69
CA GLN A 38 24.19 -1.82 -3.39
C GLN A 38 24.06 -2.77 -2.16
N GLY A 39 24.37 -4.05 -2.30
CA GLY A 39 24.36 -5.02 -1.20
C GLY A 39 22.98 -5.55 -0.80
N VAL A 40 21.94 -5.31 -1.59
CA VAL A 40 20.57 -5.79 -1.34
C VAL A 40 19.92 -6.32 -2.61
N PRO A 41 19.01 -7.31 -2.51
CA PRO A 41 18.28 -7.85 -3.66
C PRO A 41 17.46 -6.78 -4.41
N PHE A 42 17.00 -5.74 -3.72
CA PHE A 42 16.31 -4.62 -4.32
C PHE A 42 16.62 -3.32 -3.55
N HIS A 43 16.95 -2.24 -4.27
CA HIS A 43 17.54 -1.02 -3.70
C HIS A 43 16.69 -0.33 -2.60
N TRP A 44 15.35 -0.36 -2.67
CA TRP A 44 14.49 0.23 -1.64
C TRP A 44 14.62 -0.48 -0.27
N MET A 45 15.25 -1.67 -0.20
CA MET A 45 15.58 -2.30 1.08
C MET A 45 16.62 -1.50 1.89
N LEU A 46 17.21 -0.45 1.30
CA LEU A 46 18.09 0.49 1.98
C LEU A 46 17.36 1.71 2.56
N ASP A 47 16.06 1.87 2.29
CA ASP A 47 15.28 3.02 2.76
C ASP A 47 14.93 2.93 4.26
N TRP A 48 15.25 1.82 4.92
CA TRP A 48 15.11 1.69 6.36
C TRP A 48 16.07 2.64 7.09
N PRO A 49 15.60 3.35 8.14
CA PRO A 49 16.42 4.33 8.86
C PRO A 49 17.41 3.67 9.82
N SER A 50 18.18 2.72 9.34
CA SER A 50 19.19 1.97 10.08
C SER A 50 20.55 2.04 9.40
N PRO A 51 21.67 1.94 10.16
CA PRO A 51 23.02 2.03 9.60
C PRO A 51 23.38 0.94 8.56
N ALA A 52 22.61 -0.13 8.53
CA ALA A 52 22.69 -1.22 7.54
C ALA A 52 21.35 -1.96 7.52
N PRO A 53 21.03 -2.72 6.45
CA PRO A 53 19.85 -3.56 6.41
C PRO A 53 19.80 -4.56 7.57
N LEU A 54 18.66 -4.69 8.24
CA LEU A 54 18.37 -5.83 9.10
C LEU A 54 18.16 -7.06 8.23
N VAL A 55 18.79 -8.17 8.58
CA VAL A 55 18.61 -9.43 7.86
C VAL A 55 17.64 -10.31 8.63
N ALA A 56 16.50 -10.61 8.01
CA ALA A 56 15.49 -11.50 8.58
C ALA A 56 15.93 -12.97 8.49
N ALA A 57 15.71 -13.72 9.55
CA ALA A 57 15.84 -15.17 9.55
C ALA A 57 14.51 -15.86 9.22
N HIS A 58 13.44 -15.46 9.90
CA HIS A 58 12.07 -15.95 9.68
C HIS A 58 11.07 -14.98 10.29
N ALA A 59 9.81 -15.13 9.89
CA ALA A 59 8.70 -14.39 10.49
C ALA A 59 7.47 -15.29 10.65
N GLN A 60 6.72 -15.11 11.74
CA GLN A 60 5.49 -15.83 11.99
C GLN A 60 4.50 -14.96 12.78
N GLY A 61 3.23 -14.96 12.37
CA GLY A 61 2.21 -14.13 12.99
C GLY A 61 2.57 -12.65 12.87
N ALA A 62 2.70 -11.96 13.98
CA ALA A 62 3.10 -10.56 14.07
C ALA A 62 4.53 -10.36 14.60
N VAL A 63 5.41 -11.36 14.42
CA VAL A 63 6.78 -11.32 14.93
C VAL A 63 7.77 -11.67 13.81
N LEU A 64 8.77 -10.81 13.62
CA LEU A 64 9.93 -11.04 12.78
C LEU A 64 11.13 -11.36 13.65
N THR A 65 11.89 -12.41 13.29
CA THR A 65 13.16 -12.77 13.96
C THR A 65 14.32 -12.50 13.02
N THR A 66 15.31 -11.75 13.48
CA THR A 66 16.52 -11.44 12.71
C THR A 66 17.56 -12.57 12.82
N VAL A 67 18.57 -12.58 11.93
CA VAL A 67 19.70 -13.50 12.00
C VAL A 67 20.56 -13.32 13.27
N ASP A 68 20.46 -12.17 13.92
CA ASP A 68 21.07 -11.86 15.21
C ASP A 68 20.27 -12.42 16.39
N GLY A 69 19.14 -13.11 16.12
CA GLY A 69 18.26 -13.72 17.12
C GLY A 69 17.31 -12.74 17.82
N ARG A 70 17.24 -11.49 17.35
CA ARG A 70 16.32 -10.50 17.91
C ARG A 70 14.91 -10.73 17.38
N LYS A 71 13.93 -10.63 18.27
CA LYS A 71 12.49 -10.66 17.92
C LYS A 71 11.97 -9.24 17.89
N LEU A 72 11.28 -8.91 16.81
CA LEU A 72 10.64 -7.62 16.59
C LEU A 72 9.13 -7.83 16.47
N ASP A 73 8.34 -7.09 17.24
CA ASP A 73 6.90 -6.97 17.00
C ASP A 73 6.72 -6.20 15.69
N ASP A 74 6.15 -6.85 14.71
CA ASP A 74 6.09 -6.34 13.35
C ASP A 74 4.76 -5.64 13.09
N PHE A 75 4.81 -4.31 13.07
CA PHE A 75 3.73 -3.43 12.66
C PHE A 75 3.89 -2.90 11.22
N CYS A 76 4.99 -3.27 10.54
CA CYS A 76 5.16 -3.04 9.11
C CYS A 76 4.38 -4.09 8.29
N LEU A 77 4.46 -5.37 8.72
CA LEU A 77 3.79 -6.51 8.06
C LEU A 77 4.00 -6.50 6.53
N GLY A 78 5.27 -6.27 6.12
CA GLY A 78 5.65 -6.21 4.71
C GLY A 78 4.91 -5.15 3.90
N ASP A 79 4.61 -4.00 4.50
CA ASP A 79 3.83 -2.92 3.90
C ASP A 79 2.54 -3.45 3.25
N THR A 80 1.68 -4.04 4.07
CA THR A 80 0.39 -4.66 3.71
C THR A 80 0.50 -6.09 3.14
N ALA A 81 1.62 -6.52 2.57
CA ALA A 81 1.73 -7.85 1.95
C ALA A 81 1.43 -8.99 2.96
N SER A 82 1.85 -8.83 4.20
CA SER A 82 1.60 -9.77 5.30
C SER A 82 0.62 -9.23 6.35
N MET A 83 -0.31 -8.35 5.96
CA MET A 83 -1.28 -7.72 6.87
C MET A 83 -2.09 -8.73 7.68
N PHE A 84 -2.32 -9.93 7.16
CA PHE A 84 -3.03 -11.01 7.87
C PHE A 84 -2.10 -11.91 8.70
N GLY A 85 -0.89 -11.43 8.99
CA GLY A 85 0.16 -12.14 9.70
C GLY A 85 1.11 -12.90 8.78
N HIS A 86 2.33 -13.10 9.23
CA HIS A 86 3.31 -13.91 8.53
C HIS A 86 2.96 -15.39 8.62
N SER A 87 3.03 -16.09 7.51
CA SER A 87 2.87 -17.55 7.40
C SER A 87 1.61 -18.10 8.08
N PRO A 88 0.40 -17.53 7.83
CA PRO A 88 -0.81 -18.11 8.39
C PRO A 88 -0.96 -19.55 7.92
N LYS A 89 -1.29 -20.46 8.84
CA LYS A 89 -1.25 -21.92 8.57
C LYS A 89 -2.02 -22.34 7.30
N PRO A 90 -3.24 -21.82 7.01
CA PRO A 90 -3.96 -22.21 5.79
C PRO A 90 -3.20 -21.86 4.51
N LEU A 91 -2.48 -20.73 4.49
CA LEU A 91 -1.65 -20.31 3.36
C LEU A 91 -0.41 -21.20 3.23
N ALA A 92 0.33 -21.40 4.33
CA ALA A 92 1.54 -22.22 4.33
C ALA A 92 1.26 -23.66 3.85
N ASP A 93 0.18 -24.27 4.33
CA ASP A 93 -0.26 -25.62 3.92
C ASP A 93 -0.64 -25.65 2.42
N ALA A 94 -1.35 -24.63 1.93
CA ALA A 94 -1.75 -24.55 0.52
C ALA A 94 -0.55 -24.39 -0.42
N ILE A 95 0.43 -23.56 -0.04
CA ILE A 95 1.68 -23.38 -0.79
C ILE A 95 2.48 -24.68 -0.82
N ALA A 96 2.68 -25.33 0.33
CA ALA A 96 3.43 -26.58 0.44
C ALA A 96 2.80 -27.69 -0.42
N LYS A 97 1.47 -27.82 -0.38
CA LYS A 97 0.73 -28.78 -1.22
C LYS A 97 0.93 -28.45 -2.71
N GLN A 98 0.68 -27.21 -3.12
CA GLN A 98 0.75 -26.81 -4.52
C GLN A 98 2.17 -26.92 -5.09
N ALA A 99 3.21 -26.70 -4.26
CA ALA A 99 4.60 -26.88 -4.66
C ALA A 99 4.92 -28.33 -5.09
N GLY A 100 4.27 -29.31 -4.47
CA GLY A 100 4.37 -30.73 -4.85
C GLY A 100 3.54 -31.13 -6.09
N GLU A 101 2.59 -30.29 -6.51
CA GLU A 101 1.65 -30.57 -7.61
C GLU A 101 1.98 -29.75 -8.89
N GLY A 102 3.03 -28.92 -8.86
CA GLY A 102 3.45 -28.03 -9.96
C GLY A 102 3.00 -26.59 -9.76
N LEU A 103 3.77 -25.65 -10.31
CA LEU A 103 3.62 -24.22 -10.00
C LEU A 103 2.93 -23.42 -11.10
N SER A 104 3.11 -23.81 -12.38
CA SER A 104 2.59 -23.05 -13.52
C SER A 104 2.29 -23.97 -14.69
N TYR A 105 1.03 -24.02 -15.11
CA TYR A 105 0.58 -24.94 -16.18
C TYR A 105 0.21 -24.20 -17.47
N MET A 106 0.02 -22.88 -17.44
CA MET A 106 -0.65 -22.08 -18.49
C MET A 106 -2.08 -22.58 -18.80
N LEU A 107 -2.71 -23.24 -17.84
CA LEU A 107 -4.06 -23.78 -17.91
C LEU A 107 -4.83 -23.37 -16.66
N PRO A 108 -6.17 -23.17 -16.75
CA PRO A 108 -7.00 -22.92 -15.58
C PRO A 108 -7.02 -24.13 -14.63
N THR A 109 -7.27 -23.85 -13.34
CA THR A 109 -7.39 -24.85 -12.30
C THR A 109 -8.78 -24.82 -11.66
N GLU A 110 -9.22 -25.91 -11.04
CA GLU A 110 -10.48 -25.97 -10.29
C GLU A 110 -10.55 -24.90 -9.21
N LYS A 111 -9.46 -24.72 -8.44
CA LYS A 111 -9.36 -23.65 -7.43
C LYS A 111 -9.51 -22.25 -8.04
N GLY A 112 -9.14 -22.06 -9.30
CA GLY A 112 -9.34 -20.78 -10.01
C GLY A 112 -10.83 -20.49 -10.23
N VAL A 113 -11.64 -21.49 -10.49
CA VAL A 113 -13.10 -21.33 -10.61
C VAL A 113 -13.69 -20.90 -9.27
N GLU A 114 -13.41 -21.64 -8.19
CA GLU A 114 -13.86 -21.33 -6.83
C GLU A 114 -13.39 -19.95 -6.37
N LEU A 115 -12.12 -19.59 -6.66
CA LEU A 115 -11.56 -18.27 -6.32
C LEU A 115 -12.33 -17.13 -6.97
N GLY A 116 -12.73 -17.27 -8.24
CA GLY A 116 -13.54 -16.26 -8.94
C GLY A 116 -14.85 -15.96 -8.23
N GLU A 117 -15.54 -17.01 -7.75
CA GLU A 117 -16.77 -16.87 -6.96
C GLU A 117 -16.52 -16.22 -5.59
N MET A 118 -15.41 -16.58 -4.93
CA MET A 118 -15.04 -16.02 -3.63
C MET A 118 -14.73 -14.53 -3.75
N LEU A 119 -13.97 -14.11 -4.77
CA LEU A 119 -13.66 -12.71 -5.05
C LEU A 119 -14.93 -11.91 -5.33
N ALA A 120 -15.85 -12.46 -6.15
CA ALA A 120 -17.11 -11.80 -6.46
C ALA A 120 -17.96 -11.56 -5.21
N ARG A 121 -18.04 -12.57 -4.31
CA ARG A 121 -18.77 -12.43 -3.03
C ARG A 121 -18.10 -11.43 -2.08
N MET A 122 -16.77 -11.45 -1.99
CA MET A 122 -16.04 -10.61 -1.03
C MET A 122 -16.03 -9.14 -1.42
N PHE A 123 -15.81 -8.83 -2.71
CA PHE A 123 -15.59 -7.47 -3.18
C PHE A 123 -16.76 -6.88 -3.99
N GLY A 124 -17.80 -7.66 -4.28
CA GLY A 124 -19.02 -7.18 -4.90
C GLY A 124 -18.92 -6.84 -6.39
N LEU A 125 -17.83 -7.19 -7.08
CA LEU A 125 -17.66 -7.12 -8.53
C LEU A 125 -17.73 -8.53 -9.13
N PRO A 126 -18.50 -8.78 -10.21
CA PRO A 126 -18.78 -10.13 -10.69
C PRO A 126 -17.66 -10.78 -11.49
N ARG A 127 -16.75 -10.02 -12.10
CA ARG A 127 -15.71 -10.51 -13.01
C ARG A 127 -14.30 -10.16 -12.53
N TRP A 128 -13.36 -11.10 -12.68
CA TRP A 128 -12.00 -10.96 -12.17
C TRP A 128 -10.95 -11.49 -13.13
N GLN A 129 -9.77 -10.85 -13.08
CA GLN A 129 -8.57 -11.32 -13.76
C GLN A 129 -7.38 -11.25 -12.78
N VAL A 130 -6.40 -12.13 -12.99
CA VAL A 130 -5.23 -12.25 -12.11
C VAL A 130 -3.97 -11.81 -12.83
N THR A 131 -3.13 -11.03 -12.14
CA THR A 131 -1.82 -10.57 -12.59
C THR A 131 -0.73 -10.93 -11.57
N THR A 132 0.54 -10.69 -11.90
CA THR A 132 1.66 -10.98 -10.99
C THR A 132 1.86 -9.92 -9.92
N THR A 133 1.46 -8.68 -10.16
CA THR A 133 1.59 -7.55 -9.22
C THR A 133 0.47 -6.54 -9.42
N ALA A 134 0.20 -5.69 -8.40
CA ALA A 134 -0.73 -4.57 -8.55
C ALA A 134 -0.27 -3.55 -9.61
N SER A 135 1.04 -3.40 -9.84
CA SER A 135 1.56 -2.57 -10.95
C SER A 135 1.08 -3.08 -12.30
N GLU A 136 1.15 -4.40 -12.51
CA GLU A 136 0.65 -5.01 -13.74
C GLU A 136 -0.88 -4.88 -13.85
N ALA A 137 -1.62 -5.06 -12.74
CA ALA A 137 -3.06 -4.87 -12.70
C ALA A 137 -3.45 -3.43 -13.03
N ASN A 138 -2.82 -2.43 -12.42
CA ASN A 138 -3.06 -1.01 -12.71
C ASN A 138 -2.76 -0.66 -14.16
N ARG A 139 -1.65 -1.16 -14.71
CA ARG A 139 -1.34 -1.01 -16.13
C ARG A 139 -2.40 -1.66 -17.02
N ALA A 140 -2.91 -2.83 -16.65
CA ALA A 140 -3.95 -3.52 -17.40
C ALA A 140 -5.27 -2.73 -17.39
N VAL A 141 -5.73 -2.24 -16.23
CA VAL A 141 -6.99 -1.48 -16.13
C VAL A 141 -6.91 -0.15 -16.87
N ILE A 142 -5.76 0.57 -16.80
CA ILE A 142 -5.54 1.78 -17.60
C ILE A 142 -5.70 1.49 -19.10
N ARG A 143 -5.08 0.41 -19.59
CA ARG A 143 -5.17 0.01 -21.00
C ARG A 143 -6.60 -0.37 -21.40
N TRP A 144 -7.30 -1.13 -20.57
CA TRP A 144 -8.70 -1.47 -20.79
C TRP A 144 -9.58 -0.21 -20.83
N CYS A 145 -9.44 0.68 -19.85
CA CYS A 145 -10.19 1.93 -19.82
C CYS A 145 -9.97 2.79 -21.07
N ARG A 146 -8.71 2.95 -21.50
CA ARG A 146 -8.38 3.64 -22.75
C ARG A 146 -9.00 2.95 -23.97
N GLY A 147 -8.91 1.64 -24.05
CA GLY A 147 -9.45 0.87 -25.18
C GLY A 147 -10.97 0.96 -25.30
N ILE A 148 -11.70 0.80 -24.19
CA ILE A 148 -13.16 0.80 -24.19
C ILE A 148 -13.79 2.19 -24.26
N THR A 149 -13.06 3.24 -23.85
CA THR A 149 -13.57 4.64 -23.96
C THR A 149 -13.08 5.36 -25.22
N GLY A 150 -12.01 4.89 -25.84
CA GLY A 150 -11.31 5.59 -26.93
C GLY A 150 -10.55 6.83 -26.49
N ARG A 151 -10.53 7.13 -25.19
CA ARG A 151 -9.86 8.31 -24.60
C ARG A 151 -8.43 7.97 -24.22
N LYS A 152 -7.53 8.95 -24.26
CA LYS A 152 -6.09 8.73 -23.99
C LYS A 152 -5.69 9.07 -22.56
N LYS A 153 -6.31 10.08 -21.96
CA LYS A 153 -5.91 10.61 -20.67
C LYS A 153 -6.48 9.79 -19.52
N ILE A 154 -5.70 9.70 -18.44
CA ILE A 154 -6.17 9.27 -17.13
C ILE A 154 -6.10 10.44 -16.16
N LEU A 155 -6.85 10.38 -15.08
CA LEU A 155 -6.78 11.30 -13.95
C LEU A 155 -6.27 10.56 -12.72
N ILE A 156 -5.27 11.13 -12.05
CA ILE A 156 -4.72 10.66 -10.77
C ILE A 156 -4.69 11.80 -9.75
N PHE A 157 -4.44 11.46 -8.49
CA PHE A 157 -4.30 12.44 -7.42
C PHE A 157 -2.85 12.66 -7.04
N ASN A 158 -2.50 13.93 -6.74
CA ASN A 158 -1.14 14.31 -6.36
C ASN A 158 -0.68 13.58 -5.09
N GLY A 159 0.47 12.93 -5.16
CA GLY A 159 0.98 12.11 -4.05
C GLY A 159 0.56 10.65 -4.08
N CYS A 160 -0.24 10.20 -5.05
CA CYS A 160 -0.61 8.80 -5.20
C CYS A 160 0.58 7.90 -5.55
N TYR A 161 0.39 6.60 -5.27
CA TYR A 161 1.26 5.53 -5.74
C TYR A 161 0.42 4.34 -6.18
N HIS A 162 0.55 3.94 -7.43
CA HIS A 162 -0.18 2.82 -8.03
C HIS A 162 0.77 1.77 -8.63
N GLY A 163 1.92 1.57 -7.97
CA GLY A 163 2.96 0.66 -8.44
C GLY A 163 3.89 1.31 -9.49
N ALA A 164 4.80 0.50 -10.01
CA ALA A 164 5.78 0.92 -11.02
C ALA A 164 5.12 1.01 -12.42
N VAL A 165 4.25 1.98 -12.59
CA VAL A 165 3.51 2.25 -13.84
C VAL A 165 3.85 3.67 -14.29
N ASP A 166 4.49 3.81 -15.44
CA ASP A 166 4.96 5.10 -15.94
C ASP A 166 3.84 6.15 -16.02
N ASP A 167 2.65 5.73 -16.43
CA ASP A 167 1.47 6.58 -16.59
C ASP A 167 1.06 7.36 -15.32
N VAL A 168 1.50 6.95 -14.11
CA VAL A 168 1.06 7.56 -12.84
C VAL A 168 2.13 8.42 -12.17
N PHE A 169 3.27 8.61 -12.80
CA PHE A 169 4.39 9.34 -12.20
C PHE A 169 4.39 10.83 -12.57
N VAL A 170 3.29 11.50 -12.26
CA VAL A 170 3.12 12.96 -12.40
C VAL A 170 2.82 13.55 -11.03
N ASP A 171 3.45 14.67 -10.73
CA ASP A 171 3.20 15.46 -9.52
C ASP A 171 2.63 16.84 -9.88
N LEU A 172 1.84 17.43 -8.97
CA LEU A 172 1.57 18.86 -8.96
C LEU A 172 2.73 19.61 -8.30
N ARG A 173 3.14 20.71 -8.90
CA ARG A 173 4.16 21.59 -8.33
C ARG A 173 3.64 23.02 -8.29
N PRO A 174 4.00 23.81 -7.26
CA PRO A 174 3.71 25.24 -7.23
C PRO A 174 4.31 25.96 -8.45
N HIS A 175 3.52 26.84 -9.04
CA HIS A 175 3.92 27.71 -10.16
C HIS A 175 3.37 29.13 -9.92
N PRO A 176 4.00 30.21 -10.40
CA PRO A 176 3.52 31.57 -10.19
C PRO A 176 2.07 31.83 -10.62
N SER A 177 1.54 31.05 -11.58
CA SER A 177 0.15 31.13 -12.03
C SER A 177 -0.79 30.10 -11.34
N GLY A 178 -0.35 29.43 -10.26
CA GLY A 178 -1.11 28.41 -9.55
C GLY A 178 -0.37 27.08 -9.43
N TRP A 179 -0.90 26.02 -10.02
CA TRP A 179 -0.31 24.68 -10.00
C TRP A 179 0.01 24.22 -11.42
N GLU A 180 1.11 23.52 -11.59
CA GLU A 180 1.43 22.87 -12.86
C GLU A 180 1.74 21.38 -12.66
N SER A 181 1.38 20.57 -13.65
CA SER A 181 1.74 19.16 -13.71
C SER A 181 3.17 18.99 -14.20
N LYS A 182 3.98 18.22 -13.48
CA LYS A 182 5.35 17.87 -13.86
C LYS A 182 5.61 16.40 -13.71
N MET A 183 6.47 15.86 -14.57
CA MET A 183 7.04 14.52 -14.39
C MET A 183 7.69 14.44 -13.02
N ARG A 184 7.53 13.32 -12.34
CA ARG A 184 8.14 13.10 -11.02
C ARG A 184 9.65 13.10 -11.13
N ALA A 185 10.33 14.01 -10.43
CA ALA A 185 11.77 14.24 -10.58
C ALA A 185 12.66 13.07 -10.14
N SER A 186 12.14 12.16 -9.31
CA SER A 186 12.88 11.00 -8.79
C SER A 186 12.92 9.80 -9.74
N LEU A 187 12.29 9.88 -10.91
CA LEU A 187 12.23 8.74 -11.84
C LEU A 187 13.57 8.53 -12.55
N ILE A 188 14.03 7.29 -12.51
CA ILE A 188 15.26 6.88 -13.17
C ILE A 188 14.95 6.57 -14.64
N GLY A 189 15.57 7.34 -15.56
CA GLY A 189 15.62 7.02 -16.99
C GLY A 189 14.27 7.07 -17.72
N GLN A 190 13.27 7.77 -17.21
CA GLN A 190 12.02 7.94 -17.94
C GLN A 190 12.23 8.81 -19.17
N VAL A 191 11.84 8.30 -20.34
CA VAL A 191 12.07 8.94 -21.64
C VAL A 191 10.81 9.61 -22.18
N HIS A 192 9.64 9.03 -21.92
CA HIS A 192 8.39 9.52 -22.50
C HIS A 192 7.77 10.63 -21.65
N ASP A 193 7.40 11.74 -22.30
CA ASP A 193 6.54 12.74 -21.68
C ASP A 193 5.12 12.19 -21.56
N ILE A 194 4.65 11.97 -20.33
CA ILE A 194 3.30 11.47 -20.05
C ILE A 194 2.30 12.58 -19.72
N LEU A 195 2.70 13.82 -19.64
CA LEU A 195 1.81 14.97 -19.36
C LEU A 195 0.64 15.07 -20.35
N PRO A 196 0.80 14.75 -21.66
CA PRO A 196 -0.33 14.73 -22.60
C PRO A 196 -1.36 13.63 -22.32
N THR A 197 -1.01 12.59 -21.56
CA THR A 197 -1.85 11.40 -21.31
C THR A 197 -2.22 11.20 -19.84
N THR A 198 -1.71 12.06 -18.93
CA THR A 198 -2.02 11.99 -17.50
C THR A 198 -2.34 13.38 -16.96
N SER A 199 -3.52 13.53 -16.40
CA SER A 199 -3.91 14.70 -15.59
C SER A 199 -3.71 14.39 -14.13
N VAL A 200 -3.26 15.38 -13.34
CA VAL A 200 -3.12 15.27 -11.89
C VAL A 200 -3.82 16.46 -11.22
N ILE A 201 -4.56 16.19 -10.16
CA ILE A 201 -5.22 17.20 -9.31
C ILE A 201 -4.98 16.85 -7.85
N GLU A 202 -5.28 17.77 -6.94
CA GLU A 202 -5.30 17.45 -5.52
C GLU A 202 -6.52 16.58 -5.15
N PHE A 203 -6.31 15.65 -4.20
CA PHE A 203 -7.40 14.89 -3.59
C PHE A 203 -8.27 15.86 -2.78
N ASN A 204 -9.57 15.63 -2.72
CA ASN A 204 -10.56 16.49 -2.09
C ASN A 204 -10.81 17.85 -2.78
N ASP A 205 -10.19 18.13 -3.93
CA ASP A 205 -10.50 19.31 -4.74
C ASP A 205 -11.65 19.00 -5.71
N LEU A 206 -12.87 19.29 -5.26
CA LEU A 206 -14.08 19.02 -6.03
C LEU A 206 -14.19 19.91 -7.30
N GLU A 207 -13.73 21.15 -7.24
CA GLU A 207 -13.77 22.08 -8.37
C GLU A 207 -12.83 21.62 -9.47
N ALA A 208 -11.59 21.27 -9.13
CA ALA A 208 -10.62 20.73 -10.06
C ALA A 208 -11.10 19.39 -10.67
N LEU A 209 -11.73 18.53 -9.85
CA LEU A 209 -12.30 17.26 -10.30
C LEU A 209 -13.40 17.49 -11.35
N GLU A 210 -14.36 18.34 -11.03
CA GLU A 210 -15.48 18.64 -11.91
C GLU A 210 -15.03 19.28 -13.22
N SER A 211 -14.16 20.29 -13.14
CA SER A 211 -13.62 20.97 -14.33
C SER A 211 -12.81 20.03 -15.23
N THR A 212 -12.05 19.10 -14.63
CA THR A 212 -11.24 18.13 -15.37
C THR A 212 -12.10 17.10 -16.07
N LEU A 213 -13.09 16.51 -15.37
CA LEU A 213 -13.95 15.47 -15.94
C LEU A 213 -14.92 16.01 -17.02
N LYS A 214 -15.42 17.25 -16.88
CA LYS A 214 -16.27 17.91 -17.88
C LYS A 214 -15.61 18.13 -19.26
N ARG A 215 -14.28 18.03 -19.35
CA ARG A 215 -13.58 18.05 -20.66
C ARG A 215 -13.91 16.85 -21.53
N GLY A 216 -14.34 15.73 -20.93
CA GLY A 216 -14.75 14.53 -21.66
C GLY A 216 -13.59 13.73 -22.28
N ASP A 217 -12.33 14.02 -21.95
CA ASP A 217 -11.13 13.38 -22.52
C ASP A 217 -10.45 12.36 -21.58
N ILE A 218 -10.98 12.18 -20.37
CA ILE A 218 -10.47 11.26 -19.35
C ILE A 218 -11.06 9.86 -19.54
N ALA A 219 -10.19 8.86 -19.71
CA ALA A 219 -10.56 7.44 -19.82
C ALA A 219 -10.99 6.86 -18.47
N CYS A 220 -10.20 7.13 -17.45
CA CYS A 220 -10.50 6.72 -16.07
C CYS A 220 -9.89 7.67 -15.04
N VAL A 221 -10.52 7.71 -13.87
CA VAL A 221 -9.88 8.15 -12.63
C VAL A 221 -9.32 6.92 -11.95
N LEU A 222 -8.02 6.90 -11.69
CA LEU A 222 -7.35 5.88 -10.87
C LEU A 222 -7.05 6.49 -9.50
N ALA A 223 -7.62 5.93 -8.45
CA ALA A 223 -7.57 6.47 -7.11
C ALA A 223 -7.38 5.39 -6.05
N GLU A 224 -6.72 5.71 -4.96
CA GLU A 224 -6.97 5.06 -3.67
C GLU A 224 -8.21 5.73 -3.06
N PRO A 225 -9.18 4.99 -2.46
CA PRO A 225 -10.31 5.60 -1.75
C PRO A 225 -9.88 6.48 -0.57
N VAL A 226 -8.77 6.15 0.06
CA VAL A 226 -8.01 6.95 1.01
C VAL A 226 -6.57 6.94 0.54
N MET A 227 -5.92 8.07 0.40
CA MET A 227 -4.51 8.12 0.03
C MET A 227 -3.65 7.57 1.18
N THR A 228 -2.71 6.67 0.88
CA THR A 228 -1.94 5.96 1.92
C THR A 228 -0.42 6.03 1.73
N ASN A 229 0.06 6.73 0.71
CA ASN A 229 1.50 6.76 0.36
C ASN A 229 2.20 8.09 0.70
N VAL A 230 1.48 9.06 1.25
CA VAL A 230 2.00 10.35 1.72
C VAL A 230 1.47 10.68 3.12
N GLY A 231 1.45 9.70 3.99
CA GLY A 231 0.57 9.69 5.15
C GLY A 231 -0.82 9.20 4.74
N MET A 232 -1.81 9.29 5.62
CA MET A 232 -3.18 8.91 5.29
C MET A 232 -4.05 10.16 5.11
N VAL A 233 -4.47 10.42 3.87
CA VAL A 233 -5.40 11.51 3.56
C VAL A 233 -6.78 10.90 3.28
N ARG A 234 -7.73 11.17 4.20
CA ARG A 234 -9.11 10.70 4.07
C ARG A 234 -9.89 11.58 3.12
N ASP A 235 -10.92 11.00 2.54
CA ASP A 235 -11.89 11.73 1.74
C ASP A 235 -12.68 12.74 2.60
N ALA A 236 -12.92 13.92 2.04
CA ALA A 236 -13.83 14.88 2.61
C ALA A 236 -15.28 14.35 2.51
N PRO A 237 -16.16 14.71 3.44
CA PRO A 237 -17.55 14.23 3.41
C PRO A 237 -18.22 14.45 2.04
N GLY A 238 -18.66 13.35 1.42
CA GLY A 238 -19.34 13.37 0.11
C GLY A 238 -18.42 13.46 -1.11
N TYR A 239 -17.09 13.53 -0.93
CA TYR A 239 -16.15 13.63 -2.06
C TYR A 239 -16.16 12.39 -2.95
N LEU A 240 -16.12 11.19 -2.36
CA LEU A 240 -16.16 9.94 -3.14
C LEU A 240 -17.49 9.74 -3.86
N ASP A 241 -18.60 10.15 -3.27
CA ASP A 241 -19.91 10.11 -3.93
C ASP A 241 -19.97 11.09 -5.13
N ALA A 242 -19.42 12.28 -4.96
CA ALA A 242 -19.28 13.25 -6.05
C ALA A 242 -18.36 12.74 -7.16
N LEU A 243 -17.24 12.11 -6.81
CA LEU A 243 -16.32 11.45 -7.74
C LEU A 243 -17.06 10.38 -8.56
N ARG A 244 -17.81 9.49 -7.90
CA ARG A 244 -18.59 8.46 -8.59
C ARG A 244 -19.62 9.06 -9.53
N ARG A 245 -20.38 10.04 -9.05
CA ARG A 245 -21.42 10.71 -9.85
C ARG A 245 -20.81 11.39 -11.09
N LEU A 246 -19.76 12.18 -10.93
CA LEU A 246 -19.08 12.87 -12.02
C LEU A 246 -18.48 11.90 -13.05
N CYS A 247 -17.89 10.78 -12.60
CA CYS A 247 -17.42 9.73 -13.49
C CYS A 247 -18.57 9.16 -14.33
N SER A 248 -19.74 8.90 -13.72
CA SER A 248 -20.92 8.39 -14.42
C SER A 248 -21.47 9.39 -15.44
N GLU A 249 -21.60 10.66 -15.06
CA GLU A 249 -22.12 11.75 -15.92
C GLU A 249 -21.24 12.00 -17.15
N THR A 250 -19.92 11.83 -17.01
CA THR A 250 -18.95 12.09 -18.08
C THR A 250 -18.54 10.85 -18.87
N GLY A 251 -19.04 9.68 -18.50
CA GLY A 251 -18.64 8.40 -19.09
C GLY A 251 -17.16 8.06 -18.85
N THR A 252 -16.59 8.56 -17.74
CA THR A 252 -15.26 8.24 -17.27
C THR A 252 -15.32 7.03 -16.35
N MET A 253 -14.40 6.07 -16.49
CA MET A 253 -14.35 4.91 -15.60
C MET A 253 -13.79 5.29 -14.22
N LEU A 254 -14.43 4.85 -13.14
CA LEU A 254 -13.87 4.93 -11.79
C LEU A 254 -13.14 3.64 -11.48
N VAL A 255 -11.84 3.74 -11.21
CA VAL A 255 -10.99 2.63 -10.81
C VAL A 255 -10.48 2.88 -9.39
N PHE A 256 -10.77 2.00 -8.46
CA PHE A 256 -10.19 2.04 -7.13
C PHE A 256 -9.05 1.03 -6.98
N ASP A 257 -7.87 1.53 -6.62
CA ASP A 257 -6.76 0.71 -6.14
C ASP A 257 -6.90 0.51 -4.63
N GLU A 258 -7.40 -0.66 -4.28
CA GLU A 258 -7.66 -1.07 -2.90
C GLU A 258 -6.48 -1.86 -2.28
N THR A 259 -5.32 -1.83 -2.92
CA THR A 259 -4.14 -2.60 -2.47
C THR A 259 -3.78 -2.30 -1.02
N HIS A 260 -3.90 -1.06 -0.58
CA HIS A 260 -3.69 -0.65 0.82
C HIS A 260 -5.00 -0.53 1.58
N THR A 261 -6.05 -0.01 0.97
CA THR A 261 -7.33 0.25 1.62
C THR A 261 -8.17 -1.01 1.87
N ILE A 262 -7.70 -2.19 1.43
CA ILE A 262 -8.17 -3.48 1.96
C ILE A 262 -8.07 -3.53 3.49
N SER A 263 -7.21 -2.73 4.12
CA SER A 263 -7.13 -2.59 5.58
C SER A 263 -8.37 -1.95 6.22
N SER A 264 -9.21 -1.25 5.46
CA SER A 264 -10.39 -0.55 5.98
C SER A 264 -11.45 -1.47 6.55
N GLY A 265 -11.62 -2.67 5.96
CA GLY A 265 -12.63 -3.64 6.38
C GLY A 265 -12.75 -4.82 5.43
N TYR A 266 -13.61 -5.76 5.76
CA TYR A 266 -13.88 -6.92 4.93
C TYR A 266 -14.46 -6.49 3.57
N GLY A 267 -13.77 -6.90 2.48
CA GLY A 267 -14.12 -6.49 1.12
C GLY A 267 -13.57 -5.13 0.69
N GLY A 268 -12.65 -4.53 1.47
CA GLY A 268 -12.00 -3.26 1.16
C GLY A 268 -12.80 -2.03 1.59
N HIS A 269 -12.30 -0.85 1.26
CA HIS A 269 -12.92 0.43 1.62
C HIS A 269 -14.26 0.64 0.88
N SER A 270 -14.28 0.37 -0.42
CA SER A 270 -15.47 0.55 -1.26
C SER A 270 -16.66 -0.29 -0.79
N ASN A 271 -16.41 -1.52 -0.30
CA ASN A 271 -17.47 -2.37 0.20
C ASN A 271 -17.97 -1.95 1.60
N ALA A 272 -17.07 -1.38 2.42
CA ALA A 272 -17.38 -0.98 3.79
C ALA A 272 -17.97 0.43 3.89
N PHE A 273 -17.50 1.38 3.08
CA PHE A 273 -17.74 2.81 3.30
C PHE A 273 -17.96 3.65 2.03
N GLY A 274 -17.62 3.15 0.85
CA GLY A 274 -17.53 3.98 -0.34
C GLY A 274 -18.50 3.60 -1.46
N PRO A 275 -18.52 4.39 -2.53
CA PRO A 275 -19.28 4.07 -3.74
C PRO A 275 -18.63 2.88 -4.47
N LYS A 276 -19.43 2.15 -5.26
CA LYS A 276 -18.92 1.06 -6.09
C LYS A 276 -18.13 1.61 -7.29
N PRO A 277 -16.88 1.17 -7.52
CA PRO A 277 -16.13 1.52 -8.72
C PRO A 277 -16.59 0.69 -9.93
N ASP A 278 -16.22 1.12 -11.12
CA ASP A 278 -16.37 0.33 -12.36
C ASP A 278 -15.34 -0.81 -12.39
N MET A 279 -14.13 -0.56 -11.88
CA MET A 279 -13.07 -1.53 -11.74
C MET A 279 -12.34 -1.35 -10.40
N MET A 280 -11.80 -2.44 -9.86
CA MET A 280 -11.05 -2.46 -8.61
C MET A 280 -9.76 -3.25 -8.79
N VAL A 281 -8.67 -2.78 -8.18
CA VAL A 281 -7.37 -3.47 -8.13
C VAL A 281 -7.03 -3.82 -6.69
N ILE A 282 -6.53 -5.04 -6.46
CA ILE A 282 -6.08 -5.50 -5.15
C ILE A 282 -4.81 -6.33 -5.33
N GLY A 283 -3.75 -5.92 -4.66
CA GLY A 283 -2.48 -6.64 -4.63
C GLY A 283 -2.06 -7.05 -3.22
N LYS A 284 -0.75 -7.18 -3.04
CA LYS A 284 -0.11 -7.38 -1.73
C LYS A 284 -0.77 -8.51 -0.91
N SER A 285 -1.60 -8.18 0.07
CA SER A 285 -2.19 -9.13 1.02
C SER A 285 -3.11 -10.18 0.40
N ILE A 286 -3.64 -9.96 -0.81
CA ILE A 286 -4.52 -10.94 -1.46
C ILE A 286 -3.80 -12.28 -1.71
N GLY A 287 -2.49 -12.24 -1.93
CA GLY A 287 -1.63 -13.43 -2.08
C GLY A 287 -0.90 -13.84 -0.81
N GLY A 288 -1.05 -13.09 0.31
CA GLY A 288 -0.37 -13.38 1.57
C GLY A 288 1.16 -13.38 1.50
N GLY A 289 1.76 -12.54 0.64
CA GLY A 289 3.19 -12.44 0.39
C GLY A 289 3.65 -13.12 -0.91
N ILE A 290 2.80 -13.92 -1.56
CA ILE A 290 3.07 -14.42 -2.93
C ILE A 290 2.80 -13.31 -3.92
N SER A 291 3.73 -13.12 -4.88
CA SER A 291 3.59 -12.13 -5.95
C SER A 291 2.38 -12.42 -6.82
N THR A 292 1.28 -11.74 -6.52
CA THR A 292 0.02 -11.81 -7.27
C THR A 292 -0.85 -10.60 -6.96
N ALA A 293 -1.74 -10.27 -7.89
CA ALA A 293 -2.78 -9.27 -7.72
C ALA A 293 -3.99 -9.65 -8.58
N VAL A 294 -5.12 -9.02 -8.31
CA VAL A 294 -6.35 -9.18 -9.07
C VAL A 294 -6.89 -7.81 -9.47
N TYR A 295 -7.62 -7.78 -10.59
CA TYR A 295 -8.51 -6.67 -10.87
C TYR A 295 -9.91 -7.19 -11.21
N GLY A 296 -10.90 -6.54 -10.61
CA GLY A 296 -12.32 -6.87 -10.78
C GLY A 296 -13.05 -5.80 -11.56
N PHE A 297 -14.17 -6.16 -12.19
CA PHE A 297 -14.98 -5.26 -13.00
C PHE A 297 -16.43 -5.73 -13.12
N SER A 298 -17.33 -4.83 -13.53
CA SER A 298 -18.74 -5.11 -13.73
C SER A 298 -19.01 -5.96 -14.99
N ASP A 299 -20.21 -6.54 -15.10
CA ASP A 299 -20.63 -7.26 -16.31
C ASP A 299 -20.66 -6.34 -17.55
N GLU A 300 -21.09 -5.09 -17.41
CA GLU A 300 -21.07 -4.11 -18.48
C GLU A 300 -19.63 -3.90 -19.01
N ILE A 301 -18.68 -3.71 -18.10
CA ILE A 301 -17.27 -3.57 -18.48
C ILE A 301 -16.74 -4.84 -19.15
N ALA A 302 -17.10 -6.02 -18.64
CA ALA A 302 -16.73 -7.30 -19.24
C ALA A 302 -17.20 -7.42 -20.69
N GLU A 303 -18.44 -7.03 -20.98
CA GLU A 303 -18.98 -7.04 -22.35
C GLU A 303 -18.22 -6.08 -23.27
N ARG A 304 -17.90 -4.88 -22.80
CA ARG A 304 -17.11 -3.89 -23.55
C ARG A 304 -15.69 -4.38 -23.82
N MET A 305 -15.05 -5.00 -22.83
CA MET A 305 -13.73 -5.63 -22.97
C MET A 305 -13.76 -6.78 -23.99
N ALA A 306 -14.79 -7.63 -23.95
CA ALA A 306 -14.97 -8.74 -24.88
C ALA A 306 -15.13 -8.25 -26.32
N LYS A 307 -15.96 -7.23 -26.54
CA LYS A 307 -16.14 -6.59 -27.87
C LYS A 307 -14.83 -6.01 -28.39
N LEU A 308 -14.10 -5.27 -27.55
CA LEU A 308 -12.79 -4.71 -27.91
C LEU A 308 -11.78 -5.80 -28.25
N ASN A 309 -11.71 -6.86 -27.44
CA ASN A 309 -10.79 -7.97 -27.67
C ASN A 309 -11.10 -8.72 -28.98
N ALA A 310 -12.36 -8.89 -29.31
CA ALA A 310 -12.81 -9.54 -30.56
C ALA A 310 -12.50 -8.71 -31.82
N SER A 311 -12.48 -7.37 -31.70
CA SER A 311 -12.24 -6.46 -32.83
C SER A 311 -10.77 -6.16 -33.12
N ARG A 312 -9.86 -6.51 -32.19
CA ARG A 312 -8.42 -6.25 -32.39
C ARG A 312 -7.79 -7.22 -33.39
N PRO A 313 -6.70 -6.82 -34.08
CA PRO A 313 -5.91 -7.74 -34.87
C PRO A 313 -5.38 -8.92 -34.05
N SER A 314 -5.10 -10.04 -34.71
CA SER A 314 -4.45 -11.20 -34.06
C SER A 314 -3.08 -10.81 -33.48
N GLY A 315 -2.69 -11.44 -32.37
CA GLY A 315 -1.43 -11.20 -31.71
C GLY A 315 -1.59 -10.94 -30.21
N HIS A 316 -0.48 -10.66 -29.52
CA HIS A 316 -0.47 -10.44 -28.09
C HIS A 316 -1.19 -9.14 -27.71
N SER A 317 -2.05 -9.19 -26.70
CA SER A 317 -2.82 -8.02 -26.24
C SER A 317 -1.96 -6.95 -25.54
N GLY A 318 -0.74 -7.31 -25.10
CA GLY A 318 0.09 -6.49 -24.24
C GLY A 318 -0.36 -6.47 -22.78
N ILE A 319 -1.31 -7.34 -22.40
CA ILE A 319 -1.84 -7.50 -21.04
C ILE A 319 -1.54 -8.93 -20.59
N GLY A 320 -1.00 -9.08 -19.37
CA GLY A 320 -0.60 -10.34 -18.80
C GLY A 320 0.80 -10.81 -19.23
N THR A 321 1.34 -11.73 -18.45
CA THR A 321 2.63 -12.40 -18.66
C THR A 321 2.44 -13.91 -18.50
N THR A 322 3.46 -14.71 -18.85
CA THR A 322 3.42 -16.17 -18.72
C THR A 322 3.09 -16.64 -17.30
N LEU A 323 3.48 -15.88 -16.27
CA LEU A 323 3.26 -16.24 -14.88
C LEU A 323 1.97 -15.65 -14.30
N SER A 324 1.23 -14.85 -15.03
CA SER A 324 -0.08 -14.36 -14.59
C SER A 324 -1.02 -15.54 -14.36
N ALA A 325 -1.75 -15.55 -13.24
CA ALA A 325 -2.66 -16.62 -12.84
C ALA A 325 -2.02 -18.03 -12.74
N ASN A 326 -0.74 -18.13 -12.35
CA ASN A 326 -0.09 -19.41 -12.13
C ASN A 326 -0.75 -20.19 -10.97
N ALA A 327 -0.58 -21.52 -10.98
CA ALA A 327 -1.27 -22.40 -10.03
C ALA A 327 -0.91 -22.13 -8.56
N LEU A 328 0.34 -21.72 -8.27
CA LEU A 328 0.78 -21.37 -6.92
C LEU A 328 0.06 -20.10 -6.41
N ALA A 329 -0.01 -19.06 -7.24
CA ALA A 329 -0.68 -17.81 -6.91
C ALA A 329 -2.19 -18.04 -6.69
N ILE A 330 -2.84 -18.85 -7.55
CA ILE A 330 -4.24 -19.23 -7.39
C ILE A 330 -4.46 -19.98 -6.06
N ALA A 331 -3.60 -20.96 -5.73
CA ALA A 331 -3.72 -21.72 -4.48
C ALA A 331 -3.51 -20.83 -3.25
N ALA A 332 -2.57 -19.90 -3.31
CA ALA A 332 -2.33 -18.93 -2.23
C ALA A 332 -3.54 -18.01 -2.03
N MET A 333 -4.04 -17.39 -3.09
CA MET A 333 -5.23 -16.51 -3.01
C MET A 333 -6.47 -17.27 -2.55
N HIS A 334 -6.68 -18.49 -3.03
CA HIS A 334 -7.79 -19.34 -2.60
C HIS A 334 -7.75 -19.60 -1.09
N ALA A 335 -6.56 -19.87 -0.53
CA ALA A 335 -6.38 -20.05 0.91
C ALA A 335 -6.60 -18.75 1.69
N MET A 336 -6.06 -17.63 1.18
CA MET A 336 -6.21 -16.31 1.79
C MET A 336 -7.69 -15.90 1.83
N VAL A 337 -8.35 -15.83 0.68
CA VAL A 337 -9.74 -15.38 0.55
C VAL A 337 -10.72 -16.32 1.25
N GLY A 338 -10.46 -17.63 1.19
CA GLY A 338 -11.37 -18.63 1.75
C GLY A 338 -11.22 -18.88 3.24
N LYS A 339 -10.06 -18.63 3.85
CA LYS A 339 -9.77 -19.07 5.22
C LYS A 339 -9.07 -18.07 6.13
N VAL A 340 -8.41 -17.05 5.57
CA VAL A 340 -7.58 -16.11 6.34
C VAL A 340 -8.23 -14.73 6.42
N ILE A 341 -8.73 -14.23 5.29
CA ILE A 341 -9.41 -12.94 5.20
C ILE A 341 -10.85 -13.12 5.64
N THR A 342 -11.12 -12.99 6.94
CA THR A 342 -12.44 -13.26 7.54
C THR A 342 -12.99 -12.04 8.29
N HIS A 343 -14.28 -12.01 8.52
CA HIS A 343 -14.91 -10.98 9.36
C HIS A 343 -14.35 -10.97 10.78
N ASP A 344 -14.02 -12.13 11.35
CA ASP A 344 -13.44 -12.23 12.68
C ASP A 344 -12.03 -11.69 12.73
N ALA A 345 -11.21 -11.93 11.68
CA ALA A 345 -9.90 -11.33 11.55
C ALA A 345 -9.98 -9.79 11.56
N TYR A 346 -10.89 -9.22 10.76
CA TYR A 346 -11.08 -7.77 10.77
C TYR A 346 -11.61 -7.25 12.10
N ARG A 347 -12.55 -7.93 12.76
CA ARG A 347 -13.05 -7.49 14.07
C ARG A 347 -11.90 -7.33 15.06
N HIS A 348 -11.03 -8.33 15.17
CA HIS A 348 -9.85 -8.30 16.02
C HIS A 348 -8.88 -7.16 15.66
N MET A 349 -8.54 -7.05 14.37
CA MET A 349 -7.62 -6.00 13.89
C MET A 349 -8.15 -4.59 14.17
N LEU A 350 -9.45 -4.36 13.91
CA LEU A 350 -10.09 -3.05 14.15
C LEU A 350 -10.19 -2.71 15.64
N GLU A 351 -10.35 -3.69 16.51
CA GLU A 351 -10.34 -3.48 17.97
C GLU A 351 -8.95 -3.06 18.44
N LEU A 352 -7.91 -3.76 17.99
CA LEU A 352 -6.53 -3.39 18.29
C LEU A 352 -6.14 -2.03 17.71
N ALA A 353 -6.63 -1.70 16.51
CA ALA A 353 -6.40 -0.37 15.93
C ALA A 353 -6.99 0.74 16.80
N ARG A 354 -8.21 0.58 17.31
CA ARG A 354 -8.80 1.54 18.26
C ARG A 354 -7.99 1.67 19.56
N ARG A 355 -7.44 0.55 20.08
CA ARG A 355 -6.55 0.55 21.24
C ARG A 355 -5.27 1.34 20.95
N LEU A 356 -4.66 1.09 19.80
CA LEU A 356 -3.43 1.78 19.38
C LEU A 356 -3.66 3.28 19.21
N VAL A 357 -4.75 3.69 18.53
CA VAL A 357 -5.14 5.10 18.38
C VAL A 357 -5.21 5.79 19.73
N LYS A 358 -6.00 5.25 20.67
CA LYS A 358 -6.14 5.82 22.02
C LYS A 358 -4.81 5.91 22.77
N GLY A 359 -3.95 4.89 22.63
CA GLY A 359 -2.64 4.88 23.26
C GLY A 359 -1.74 6.01 22.72
N ILE A 360 -1.68 6.18 21.41
CA ILE A 360 -0.87 7.23 20.78
C ILE A 360 -1.45 8.62 21.09
N GLU A 361 -2.77 8.80 21.04
CA GLU A 361 -3.43 10.05 21.41
C GLU A 361 -3.08 10.44 22.85
N SER A 362 -3.06 9.48 23.79
CA SER A 362 -2.64 9.72 25.18
C SER A 362 -1.18 10.20 25.28
N VAL A 363 -0.26 9.65 24.47
CA VAL A 363 1.14 10.12 24.41
C VAL A 363 1.18 11.56 23.90
N ILE A 364 0.46 11.86 22.81
CA ILE A 364 0.39 13.19 22.22
C ILE A 364 -0.14 14.22 23.24
N GLU A 365 -1.22 13.91 23.94
CA GLU A 365 -1.83 14.78 24.96
C GLU A 365 -0.89 14.98 26.17
N THR A 366 -0.30 13.90 26.69
CA THR A 366 0.61 13.93 27.84
C THR A 366 1.79 14.88 27.62
N HIS A 367 2.39 14.79 26.44
CA HIS A 367 3.56 15.58 26.06
C HIS A 367 3.22 16.87 25.33
N ARG A 368 1.92 17.17 25.10
CA ARG A 368 1.43 18.36 24.39
C ARG A 368 2.09 18.52 23.01
N LEU A 369 2.20 17.40 22.28
CA LEU A 369 2.82 17.41 20.96
C LEU A 369 1.89 18.04 19.92
N PRO A 370 2.43 18.81 18.96
CA PRO A 370 1.66 19.28 17.81
C PRO A 370 1.54 18.15 16.76
N TRP A 371 1.00 17.02 17.17
CA TRP A 371 0.83 15.82 16.36
C TRP A 371 -0.63 15.38 16.35
N HIS A 372 -0.98 14.54 15.40
CA HIS A 372 -2.30 13.91 15.35
C HIS A 372 -2.20 12.44 14.91
N VAL A 373 -3.28 11.70 15.08
CA VAL A 373 -3.40 10.30 14.64
C VAL A 373 -4.43 10.22 13.52
N VAL A 374 -4.10 9.45 12.47
CA VAL A 374 -5.05 9.07 11.41
C VAL A 374 -5.23 7.56 11.45
N ASN A 375 -6.48 7.12 11.27
CA ASN A 375 -6.84 5.70 11.25
C ASN A 375 -7.70 5.36 10.05
N VAL A 376 -7.35 4.27 9.35
CA VAL A 376 -8.10 3.69 8.24
C VAL A 376 -8.20 2.17 8.45
N GLY A 377 -9.22 1.79 9.21
CA GLY A 377 -9.43 0.40 9.60
C GLY A 377 -8.30 -0.16 10.46
N ALA A 378 -7.63 -1.22 9.99
CA ALA A 378 -6.50 -1.86 10.67
C ALA A 378 -5.16 -1.13 10.45
N ARG A 379 -5.17 0.04 9.82
CA ARG A 379 -4.01 0.89 9.56
C ARG A 379 -4.09 2.13 10.44
N VAL A 380 -3.05 2.42 11.20
CA VAL A 380 -2.93 3.57 12.10
C VAL A 380 -1.64 4.30 11.77
N GLU A 381 -1.65 5.61 11.81
CA GLU A 381 -0.47 6.44 11.61
C GLU A 381 -0.52 7.65 12.54
N PHE A 382 0.61 7.99 13.18
CA PHE A 382 0.78 9.29 13.80
C PHE A 382 1.56 10.21 12.86
N VAL A 383 1.16 11.45 12.80
CA VAL A 383 1.77 12.47 11.94
C VAL A 383 2.34 13.58 12.81
N CYS A 384 3.59 13.98 12.54
CA CYS A 384 4.30 14.99 13.31
C CYS A 384 3.86 16.43 12.94
N ALA A 385 2.56 16.65 12.76
CA ALA A 385 1.91 17.91 12.43
C ALA A 385 0.61 18.08 13.21
N ASP A 386 0.19 19.31 13.42
CA ASP A 386 -0.90 19.69 14.33
C ASP A 386 -2.31 19.34 13.82
N ARG A 387 -2.48 19.13 12.53
CA ARG A 387 -3.78 18.86 11.91
C ARG A 387 -3.70 17.84 10.78
N PRO A 388 -4.77 17.07 10.55
CA PRO A 388 -4.86 16.18 9.41
C PRO A 388 -4.74 16.93 8.08
N SER A 389 -3.97 16.35 7.16
CA SER A 389 -3.84 16.86 5.81
C SER A 389 -5.09 16.54 4.99
N THR A 390 -5.47 17.46 4.12
CA THR A 390 -6.66 17.34 3.25
C THR A 390 -6.32 16.89 1.83
N ASN A 391 -5.03 16.95 1.46
CA ASN A 391 -4.55 16.60 0.12
C ASN A 391 -3.08 16.17 0.14
N GLY A 392 -2.58 15.73 -1.02
CA GLY A 392 -1.22 15.19 -1.14
C GLY A 392 -0.12 16.21 -0.92
N SER A 393 -0.32 17.46 -1.31
CA SER A 393 0.67 18.54 -1.08
C SER A 393 0.80 18.87 0.39
N GLU A 394 -0.30 18.99 1.12
CA GLU A 394 -0.31 19.22 2.58
C GLU A 394 0.34 18.03 3.31
N ALA A 395 0.01 16.81 2.91
CA ALA A 395 0.56 15.61 3.53
C ALA A 395 2.08 15.53 3.37
N ARG A 396 2.62 15.82 2.18
CA ARG A 396 4.07 15.90 1.97
C ARG A 396 4.73 16.99 2.81
N ALA A 397 4.08 18.14 2.95
CA ALA A 397 4.61 19.25 3.76
C ALA A 397 4.58 18.95 5.26
N ALA A 398 3.69 18.05 5.71
CA ALA A 398 3.57 17.63 7.10
C ALA A 398 4.61 16.57 7.52
N MET A 399 5.32 15.94 6.59
CA MET A 399 6.34 14.94 6.89
C MET A 399 7.56 15.58 7.58
N HIS A 400 8.12 14.85 8.54
CA HIS A 400 9.34 15.22 9.25
C HIS A 400 10.39 14.11 9.17
N PRO A 401 11.00 13.86 7.99
CA PRO A 401 11.78 12.64 7.73
C PRO A 401 12.92 12.40 8.73
N LYS A 402 13.57 13.46 9.21
CA LYS A 402 14.68 13.36 10.18
C LYS A 402 14.20 12.84 11.53
N LEU A 403 13.09 13.35 12.05
CA LEU A 403 12.50 12.93 13.31
C LEU A 403 11.92 11.52 13.19
N GLU A 404 11.18 11.26 12.12
CA GLU A 404 10.55 9.96 11.84
C GLU A 404 11.61 8.86 11.75
N ALA A 405 12.72 9.09 11.04
CA ALA A 405 13.84 8.17 10.97
C ALA A 405 14.46 7.86 12.35
N ALA A 406 14.62 8.89 13.19
CA ALA A 406 15.16 8.71 14.53
C ALA A 406 14.21 7.93 15.44
N ILE A 407 12.90 8.19 15.36
CA ILE A 407 11.85 7.43 16.08
C ILE A 407 11.85 5.97 15.63
N HIS A 408 11.87 5.70 14.33
CA HIS A 408 11.87 4.32 13.80
C HIS A 408 13.09 3.53 14.26
N LEU A 409 14.27 4.14 14.24
CA LEU A 409 15.48 3.48 14.71
C LEU A 409 15.45 3.23 16.24
N TYR A 410 14.90 4.17 17.01
CA TYR A 410 14.69 4.03 18.44
C TYR A 410 13.77 2.84 18.76
N LEU A 411 12.65 2.74 18.06
CA LEU A 411 11.66 1.67 18.18
C LEU A 411 12.28 0.31 17.75
N ALA A 412 12.97 0.27 16.61
CA ALA A 412 13.61 -0.95 16.09
C ALA A 412 14.64 -1.53 17.07
N ASN A 413 15.44 -0.68 17.72
CA ASN A 413 16.38 -1.11 18.74
C ASN A 413 15.70 -1.71 19.97
N ARG A 414 14.43 -1.37 20.23
CA ARG A 414 13.63 -1.89 21.35
C ARG A 414 12.64 -2.98 20.92
N GLY A 415 12.79 -3.47 19.69
CA GLY A 415 12.04 -4.62 19.19
C GLY A 415 10.68 -4.30 18.62
N ILE A 416 10.47 -3.10 18.07
CA ILE A 416 9.27 -2.68 17.33
C ILE A 416 9.67 -2.31 15.91
N LEU A 417 9.00 -2.87 14.91
CA LEU A 417 9.25 -2.61 13.50
C LEU A 417 8.07 -1.86 12.87
N LEU A 418 8.30 -0.63 12.40
CA LEU A 418 7.34 0.17 11.62
C LEU A 418 7.68 0.13 10.12
N ALA A 419 6.78 0.60 9.28
CA ALA A 419 7.08 0.80 7.87
C ALA A 419 8.15 1.90 7.67
N PRO A 420 9.09 1.75 6.73
CA PRO A 420 10.23 2.66 6.64
C PRO A 420 9.90 4.03 6.04
N PHE A 421 8.76 4.18 5.37
CA PHE A 421 8.46 5.35 4.54
C PHE A 421 7.73 6.47 5.28
N HIS A 422 6.99 6.13 6.36
CA HIS A 422 6.23 7.05 7.22
C HIS A 422 5.81 6.29 8.50
N ASN A 423 5.17 6.96 9.46
CA ASN A 423 4.88 6.37 10.78
C ASN A 423 3.67 5.40 10.77
N MET A 424 3.51 4.65 9.71
CA MET A 424 2.40 3.73 9.52
C MET A 424 2.58 2.43 10.28
N MET A 425 1.52 2.00 10.93
CA MET A 425 1.43 0.74 11.70
C MET A 425 0.22 -0.06 11.22
N LEU A 426 0.43 -1.34 10.98
CA LEU A 426 -0.60 -2.31 10.64
C LEU A 426 -0.86 -3.27 11.80
N LEU A 427 -2.13 -3.57 12.03
CA LEU A 427 -2.56 -4.62 12.95
C LEU A 427 -2.93 -5.86 12.15
N SER A 428 -2.51 -7.04 12.63
CA SER A 428 -2.84 -8.33 12.03
C SER A 428 -3.74 -9.16 12.93
N PRO A 429 -4.37 -10.23 12.42
CA PRO A 429 -5.11 -11.17 13.28
C PRO A 429 -4.23 -11.88 14.31
N ALA A 430 -2.91 -11.86 14.13
CA ALA A 430 -1.94 -12.45 15.05
C ALA A 430 -1.38 -11.45 16.05
N THR A 431 -1.60 -10.15 15.87
CA THR A 431 -1.16 -9.11 16.81
C THR A 431 -1.89 -9.26 18.14
N GLN A 432 -1.16 -9.09 19.25
CA GLN A 432 -1.71 -9.20 20.60
C GLN A 432 -1.79 -7.83 21.26
N GLU A 433 -2.70 -7.66 22.23
CA GLU A 433 -2.85 -6.40 22.99
C GLU A 433 -1.52 -5.96 23.63
N GLY A 434 -0.77 -6.89 24.22
CA GLY A 434 0.51 -6.59 24.87
C GLY A 434 1.58 -6.06 23.90
N GLN A 435 1.52 -6.39 22.60
CA GLN A 435 2.40 -5.82 21.58
C GLN A 435 2.02 -4.35 21.30
N VAL A 436 0.73 -4.05 21.24
CA VAL A 436 0.21 -2.69 21.09
C VAL A 436 0.61 -1.83 22.28
N ASP A 437 0.40 -2.32 23.51
CA ASP A 437 0.75 -1.61 24.74
C ASP A 437 2.26 -1.35 24.82
N ARG A 438 3.07 -2.32 24.42
CA ARG A 438 4.53 -2.19 24.37
C ARG A 438 4.97 -1.13 23.36
N LEU A 439 4.36 -1.07 22.17
CA LEU A 439 4.63 -0.03 21.20
C LEU A 439 4.33 1.35 21.78
N VAL A 440 3.16 1.54 22.36
CA VAL A 440 2.75 2.81 22.97
C VAL A 440 3.72 3.23 24.09
N HIS A 441 4.08 2.31 24.97
CA HIS A 441 5.03 2.58 26.05
C HIS A 441 6.41 2.99 25.53
N ILE A 442 6.93 2.31 24.50
CA ILE A 442 8.25 2.65 23.92
C ILE A 442 8.20 3.97 23.17
N LEU A 443 7.07 4.28 22.50
CA LEU A 443 6.87 5.58 21.85
C LEU A 443 6.84 6.71 22.88
N ASP A 444 6.14 6.54 24.00
CA ASP A 444 6.12 7.49 25.11
C ASP A 444 7.50 7.78 25.66
N ALA A 445 8.29 6.72 25.90
CA ALA A 445 9.68 6.84 26.30
C ALA A 445 10.56 7.57 25.25
N ALA A 446 10.35 7.27 23.96
CA ALA A 446 11.06 7.96 22.89
C ALA A 446 10.76 9.46 22.90
N VAL A 447 9.49 9.82 22.95
CA VAL A 447 9.05 11.23 22.99
C VAL A 447 9.65 11.96 24.20
N THR A 448 9.63 11.32 25.38
CA THR A 448 10.24 11.90 26.59
C THR A 448 11.71 12.25 26.35
N GLU A 449 12.49 11.31 25.79
CA GLU A 449 13.91 11.55 25.53
C GLU A 449 14.17 12.60 24.43
N PHE A 450 13.29 12.70 23.42
CA PHE A 450 13.41 13.72 22.36
C PHE A 450 13.08 15.12 22.87
N LEU A 451 12.32 15.27 23.98
CA LEU A 451 11.99 16.54 24.62
C LEU A 451 13.05 17.02 25.60
N GLU A 452 13.93 16.14 26.09
CA GLU A 452 15.13 16.45 26.89
C GLU A 452 16.28 17.00 26.01
#